data_c391481c40fe2e47b8e4646195bd5216
#
_entry.id   c391481c40fe2e47b8e4646195bd5216
#
_cell.length_a   1.000
_cell.length_b   1.000
_cell.length_c   1.000
_cell.angle_alpha   90.00
_cell.angle_beta   90.00
_cell.angle_gamma   90.00
#
_symmetry.space_group_name_H-M   'P 1'
#
loop_
_entity.id
_entity.type
_entity.pdbx_description
1 polymer ?
#
loop_
_entity_poly.entity_id
_entity_poly.type
_entity_poly.pdbx_seq_one_letter_code
_entity_poly.pdbx_strand_id
1 'polypeptide(L)'
;MYQKLINYIEAYSGLRINSSEIESIKSTFQPKKLRKRQFLLKSGCVSKYTAFITKGAIRQYCIDDKGNEKIIQLYVENHWADDRASLITQEPSLYNIQAWEDTEMLIISPKDIYDLADQIPAIAQMLRVMDDRHAIALHKRLNSMICGTAEERYLEFANKYPHLVQRFPQHHIASYLGITKETLSRVKRQTLR
;
A
#
# COMPACT_ATOMS: atom_id res chain seq x y z
N MET A 1 1.56 2.48 17.95
CA MET A 1 1.30 1.64 16.76
C MET A 1 -0.09 1.05 16.80
N TYR A 2 -0.43 0.22 17.79
CA TYR A 2 -1.71 -0.50 17.85
C TYR A 2 -2.94 0.42 17.84
N GLN A 3 -2.93 1.56 18.55
CA GLN A 3 -4.06 2.49 18.53
C GLN A 3 -4.43 2.98 17.12
N LYS A 4 -3.42 3.17 16.24
CA LYS A 4 -3.68 3.55 14.84
C LYS A 4 -4.40 2.43 14.07
N LEU A 5 -4.01 1.17 14.31
CA LEU A 5 -4.67 0.01 13.70
C LEU A 5 -6.11 -0.13 14.22
N ILE A 6 -6.33 -0.02 15.54
CA ILE A 6 -7.65 -0.10 16.14
C ILE A 6 -8.58 0.98 15.56
N ASN A 7 -8.11 2.24 15.54
CA ASN A 7 -8.88 3.34 14.96
C ASN A 7 -9.19 3.11 13.46
N TYR A 8 -8.24 2.50 12.73
CA TYR A 8 -8.45 2.14 11.33
C TYR A 8 -9.50 1.06 11.16
N ILE A 9 -9.45 -0.02 11.98
CA ILE A 9 -10.44 -1.10 11.94
C ILE A 9 -11.83 -0.53 12.24
N GLU A 10 -11.99 0.24 13.31
CA GLU A 10 -13.27 0.87 13.67
C GLU A 10 -13.80 1.79 12.56
N ALA A 11 -12.93 2.62 11.97
CA ALA A 11 -13.31 3.55 10.90
C ALA A 11 -13.77 2.84 9.61
N TYR A 12 -13.16 1.69 9.28
CA TYR A 12 -13.50 0.93 8.08
C TYR A 12 -14.66 -0.03 8.28
N SER A 13 -14.80 -0.60 9.47
CA SER A 13 -15.89 -1.52 9.79
C SER A 13 -17.19 -0.80 10.22
N GLY A 14 -17.08 0.39 10.80
CA GLY A 14 -18.18 1.07 11.48
C GLY A 14 -18.55 0.44 12.81
N LEU A 15 -17.78 -0.54 13.29
CA LEU A 15 -18.03 -1.28 14.52
C LEU A 15 -17.01 -0.89 15.59
N ARG A 16 -17.43 -0.92 16.86
CA ARG A 16 -16.53 -0.73 18.00
C ARG A 16 -15.88 -2.04 18.39
N ILE A 17 -14.63 -1.94 18.86
CA ILE A 17 -13.83 -3.06 19.32
C ILE A 17 -13.79 -3.02 20.85
N ASN A 18 -14.14 -4.12 21.51
CA ASN A 18 -14.10 -4.22 22.95
C ASN A 18 -12.70 -4.54 23.51
N SER A 19 -12.50 -4.48 24.82
CA SER A 19 -11.19 -4.64 25.45
C SER A 19 -10.57 -6.03 25.21
N SER A 20 -11.35 -7.11 25.19
CA SER A 20 -10.82 -8.46 24.92
C SER A 20 -10.39 -8.63 23.46
N GLU A 21 -11.14 -8.07 22.53
CA GLU A 21 -10.79 -8.05 21.10
C GLU A 21 -9.51 -7.21 20.85
N ILE A 22 -9.35 -6.09 21.56
CA ILE A 22 -8.12 -5.28 21.52
C ILE A 22 -6.90 -6.10 21.95
N GLU A 23 -7.01 -6.87 23.03
CA GLU A 23 -5.91 -7.72 23.48
C GLU A 23 -5.60 -8.84 22.48
N SER A 24 -6.61 -9.46 21.87
CA SER A 24 -6.43 -10.43 20.79
C SER A 24 -5.70 -9.83 19.58
N ILE A 25 -6.08 -8.62 19.17
CA ILE A 25 -5.39 -7.90 18.10
C ILE A 25 -3.92 -7.64 18.46
N LYS A 26 -3.66 -7.14 19.68
CA LYS A 26 -2.30 -6.83 20.13
C LYS A 26 -1.41 -8.06 20.25
N SER A 27 -1.95 -9.20 20.65
CA SER A 27 -1.18 -10.44 20.78
C SER A 27 -0.85 -11.08 19.43
N THR A 28 -1.67 -10.86 18.41
CA THR A 28 -1.52 -11.48 17.09
C THR A 28 -0.67 -10.62 16.13
N PHE A 29 -0.88 -9.31 16.13
CA PHE A 29 -0.09 -8.41 15.29
C PHE A 29 1.30 -8.16 15.89
N GLN A 30 2.34 -8.32 15.08
CA GLN A 30 3.72 -8.14 15.50
C GLN A 30 4.29 -6.82 15.01
N PRO A 31 4.94 -6.02 15.89
CA PRO A 31 5.61 -4.79 15.48
C PRO A 31 6.86 -5.11 14.65
N LYS A 32 7.03 -4.39 13.55
CA LYS A 32 8.22 -4.46 12.70
C LYS A 32 8.70 -3.07 12.35
N LYS A 33 10.01 -2.88 12.35
CA LYS A 33 10.66 -1.65 11.90
C LYS A 33 11.59 -1.95 10.74
N LEU A 34 11.58 -1.09 9.74
CA LEU A 34 12.52 -1.12 8.63
C LEU A 34 13.21 0.23 8.56
N ARG A 35 14.53 0.22 8.47
CA ARG A 35 15.30 1.40 8.09
C ARG A 35 15.11 1.66 6.59
N LYS A 36 15.26 2.90 6.18
CA LYS A 36 15.29 3.29 4.76
C LYS A 36 16.13 2.31 3.93
N ARG A 37 15.62 1.89 2.77
CA ARG A 37 16.21 0.91 1.84
C ARG A 37 16.16 -0.56 2.29
N GLN A 38 15.69 -0.88 3.49
CA GLN A 38 15.44 -2.28 3.87
C GLN A 38 14.18 -2.81 3.19
N PHE A 39 14.13 -4.13 2.99
CA PHE A 39 13.05 -4.80 2.29
C PHE A 39 12.07 -5.45 3.27
N LEU A 40 10.79 -5.29 2.99
CA LEU A 40 9.72 -6.11 3.53
C LEU A 40 9.62 -7.42 2.74
N LEU A 41 9.72 -7.34 1.41
CA LEU A 41 9.71 -8.45 0.47
C LEU A 41 10.71 -8.18 -0.65
N LYS A 42 11.45 -9.20 -1.08
CA LYS A 42 12.29 -9.17 -2.28
C LYS A 42 11.66 -10.00 -3.38
N SER A 43 11.78 -9.55 -4.62
CA SER A 43 11.45 -10.34 -5.80
C SER A 43 12.14 -11.71 -5.74
N GLY A 44 11.43 -12.76 -6.15
CA GLY A 44 11.87 -14.17 -6.03
C GLY A 44 11.61 -14.82 -4.68
N CYS A 45 11.16 -14.07 -3.67
CA CYS A 45 10.76 -14.63 -2.36
C CYS A 45 9.23 -14.72 -2.25
N VAL A 46 8.73 -15.69 -1.50
CA VAL A 46 7.30 -15.81 -1.18
C VAL A 46 6.93 -14.79 -0.10
N SER A 47 5.84 -14.05 -0.31
CA SER A 47 5.28 -13.14 0.69
C SER A 47 4.71 -13.92 1.87
N LYS A 48 5.03 -13.50 3.10
CA LYS A 48 4.60 -14.19 4.32
C LYS A 48 3.65 -13.37 5.18
N TYR A 49 3.65 -12.05 5.00
CA TYR A 49 2.93 -11.13 5.86
C TYR A 49 2.28 -10.04 5.04
N THR A 50 1.13 -9.56 5.51
CA THR A 50 0.64 -8.22 5.21
C THR A 50 1.08 -7.26 6.30
N ALA A 51 1.32 -6.00 5.96
CA ALA A 51 1.87 -5.00 6.86
C ALA A 51 1.03 -3.73 6.89
N PHE A 52 0.50 -3.37 8.06
CA PHE A 52 -0.16 -2.09 8.30
C PHE A 52 0.86 -1.03 8.69
N ILE A 53 1.03 0.00 7.87
CA ILE A 53 2.02 1.06 8.07
C ILE A 53 1.50 2.05 9.12
N THR A 54 2.24 2.20 10.22
CA THR A 54 1.89 3.14 11.30
C THR A 54 2.71 4.44 11.22
N LYS A 55 3.89 4.39 10.59
CA LYS A 55 4.76 5.54 10.33
C LYS A 55 5.70 5.23 9.17
N GLY A 56 5.97 6.22 8.32
CA GLY A 56 6.95 6.08 7.23
C GLY A 56 6.32 5.83 5.87
N ALA A 57 7.12 5.47 4.90
CA ALA A 57 6.71 5.25 3.51
C ALA A 57 7.41 4.04 2.90
N ILE A 58 6.67 3.30 2.08
CA ILE A 58 7.12 2.09 1.37
C ILE A 58 6.80 2.24 -0.11
N ARG A 59 7.67 1.71 -0.96
CA ARG A 59 7.45 1.56 -2.40
C ARG A 59 7.39 0.09 -2.78
N GLN A 60 6.49 -0.27 -3.68
CA GLN A 60 6.46 -1.57 -4.35
C GLN A 60 6.80 -1.37 -5.81
N TYR A 61 7.74 -2.15 -6.32
CA TYR A 61 8.22 -2.03 -7.69
C TYR A 61 8.68 -3.37 -8.25
N CYS A 62 8.63 -3.51 -9.57
CA CYS A 62 9.32 -4.55 -10.31
C CYS A 62 10.48 -3.94 -11.12
N ILE A 63 11.34 -4.80 -11.65
CA ILE A 63 12.42 -4.41 -12.55
C ILE A 63 12.07 -4.96 -13.92
N ASP A 64 12.03 -4.06 -14.94
CA ASP A 64 11.78 -4.47 -16.32
C ASP A 64 13.02 -5.12 -16.96
N ASP A 65 12.86 -5.69 -18.17
CA ASP A 65 13.95 -6.37 -18.91
C ASP A 65 15.14 -5.47 -19.22
N LYS A 66 14.96 -4.14 -19.13
CA LYS A 66 16.02 -3.13 -19.32
C LYS A 66 16.69 -2.72 -18.01
N GLY A 67 16.31 -3.33 -16.89
CA GLY A 67 16.83 -2.99 -15.56
C GLY A 67 16.21 -1.76 -14.89
N ASN A 68 15.12 -1.20 -15.44
CA ASN A 68 14.47 -0.03 -14.85
C ASN A 68 13.44 -0.42 -13.80
N GLU A 69 13.42 0.31 -12.69
CA GLU A 69 12.39 0.17 -11.65
C GLU A 69 11.04 0.73 -12.15
N LYS A 70 10.00 -0.10 -12.10
CA LYS A 70 8.61 0.27 -12.39
C LYS A 70 7.81 0.26 -11.11
N ILE A 71 7.39 1.43 -10.67
CA ILE A 71 6.61 1.58 -9.44
C ILE A 71 5.20 1.05 -9.66
N ILE A 72 4.85 0.05 -8.85
CA ILE A 72 3.52 -0.58 -8.85
C ILE A 72 2.63 0.10 -7.82
N GLN A 73 3.17 0.38 -6.62
CA GLN A 73 2.41 1.02 -5.53
C GLN A 73 3.30 1.87 -4.64
N LEU A 74 2.71 2.90 -4.05
CA LEU A 74 3.30 3.77 -3.05
C LEU A 74 2.42 3.73 -1.80
N TYR A 75 3.02 3.41 -0.67
CA TYR A 75 2.32 3.25 0.60
C TYR A 75 2.85 4.24 1.63
N VAL A 76 1.96 4.75 2.45
CA VAL A 76 2.26 5.62 3.60
C VAL A 76 1.44 5.15 4.81
N GLU A 77 1.38 5.94 5.85
CA GLU A 77 0.59 5.63 7.05
C GLU A 77 -0.85 5.26 6.69
N ASN A 78 -1.42 4.32 7.44
CA ASN A 78 -2.76 3.78 7.27
C ASN A 78 -2.97 3.01 5.94
N HIS A 79 -1.89 2.61 5.27
CA HIS A 79 -1.96 1.68 4.14
C HIS A 79 -1.50 0.29 4.56
N TRP A 80 -2.01 -0.71 3.84
CA TRP A 80 -1.55 -2.10 3.93
C TRP A 80 -0.61 -2.40 2.77
N ALA A 81 0.56 -2.93 3.08
CA ALA A 81 1.61 -3.25 2.12
C ALA A 81 1.87 -4.75 2.10
N ASP A 82 1.61 -5.38 0.95
CA ASP A 82 1.89 -6.79 0.69
C ASP A 82 1.97 -7.06 -0.83
N ASP A 83 2.31 -8.30 -1.18
CA ASP A 83 1.98 -8.88 -2.47
C ASP A 83 0.89 -9.94 -2.27
N ARG A 84 -0.36 -9.54 -2.50
CA ARG A 84 -1.52 -10.37 -2.28
C ARG A 84 -1.51 -11.64 -3.14
N ALA A 85 -1.02 -11.56 -4.38
CA ALA A 85 -0.91 -12.73 -5.25
C ALA A 85 0.02 -13.77 -4.61
N SER A 86 1.24 -13.37 -4.26
CA SER A 86 2.21 -14.24 -3.61
C SER A 86 1.73 -14.77 -2.25
N LEU A 87 1.00 -13.96 -1.46
CA LEU A 87 0.40 -14.42 -0.19
C LEU A 87 -0.62 -15.55 -0.39
N ILE A 88 -1.43 -15.47 -1.45
CA ILE A 88 -2.52 -16.43 -1.70
C ILE A 88 -1.97 -17.67 -2.42
N THR A 89 -1.20 -17.48 -3.50
CA THR A 89 -0.71 -18.60 -4.33
C THR A 89 0.50 -19.32 -3.75
N GLN A 90 1.18 -18.70 -2.78
CA GLN A 90 2.46 -19.14 -2.21
C GLN A 90 3.58 -19.28 -3.26
N GLU A 91 3.43 -18.56 -4.39
CA GLU A 91 4.44 -18.46 -5.41
C GLU A 91 5.40 -17.28 -5.16
N PRO A 92 6.64 -17.34 -5.68
CA PRO A 92 7.59 -16.24 -5.56
C PRO A 92 7.06 -14.93 -6.15
N SER A 93 7.19 -13.85 -5.41
CA SER A 93 6.77 -12.51 -5.82
C SER A 93 7.62 -11.99 -6.98
N LEU A 94 6.99 -11.29 -7.92
CA LEU A 94 7.66 -10.49 -8.97
C LEU A 94 8.11 -9.12 -8.46
N TYR A 95 7.69 -8.73 -7.25
CA TYR A 95 7.87 -7.38 -6.73
C TYR A 95 8.88 -7.31 -5.60
N ASN A 96 9.51 -6.14 -5.51
CA ASN A 96 10.22 -5.70 -4.34
C ASN A 96 9.33 -4.74 -3.54
N ILE A 97 9.21 -4.95 -2.22
CA ILE A 97 8.55 -4.03 -1.28
C ILE A 97 9.63 -3.49 -0.34
N GLN A 98 9.95 -2.20 -0.48
CA GLN A 98 11.12 -1.59 0.14
C GLN A 98 10.75 -0.30 0.88
N ALA A 99 11.28 -0.13 2.08
CA ALA A 99 11.12 1.09 2.86
C ALA A 99 11.80 2.28 2.14
N TRP A 100 11.00 3.30 1.80
CA TRP A 100 11.48 4.55 1.25
C TRP A 100 12.01 5.50 2.33
N GLU A 101 11.41 5.42 3.50
CA GLU A 101 11.79 6.11 4.74
C GLU A 101 11.95 5.09 5.86
N ASP A 102 12.48 5.51 7.01
CA ASP A 102 12.41 4.69 8.22
C ASP A 102 10.95 4.45 8.55
N THR A 103 10.54 3.18 8.59
CA THR A 103 9.15 2.79 8.62
C THR A 103 8.86 1.90 9.81
N GLU A 104 7.75 2.18 10.51
CA GLU A 104 7.18 1.35 11.56
C GLU A 104 5.86 0.77 11.08
N MET A 105 5.65 -0.51 11.32
CA MET A 105 4.47 -1.24 10.87
C MET A 105 4.07 -2.33 11.85
N LEU A 106 2.85 -2.81 11.71
CA LEU A 106 2.34 -4.03 12.33
C LEU A 106 2.18 -5.07 11.24
N ILE A 107 2.79 -6.25 11.40
CA ILE A 107 2.71 -7.35 10.45
C ILE A 107 1.84 -8.47 11.00
N ILE A 108 1.16 -9.19 10.10
CA ILE A 108 0.35 -10.34 10.42
C ILE A 108 0.41 -11.35 9.27
N SER A 109 0.35 -12.66 9.58
CA SER A 109 0.24 -13.68 8.54
C SER A 109 -1.19 -13.74 7.97
N PRO A 110 -1.39 -14.26 6.73
CA PRO A 110 -2.72 -14.48 6.18
C PRO A 110 -3.59 -15.36 7.06
N LYS A 111 -3.01 -16.44 7.60
CA LYS A 111 -3.75 -17.34 8.50
C LYS A 111 -4.27 -16.58 9.72
N ASP A 112 -3.40 -15.87 10.42
CA ASP A 112 -3.74 -15.21 11.67
C ASP A 112 -4.77 -14.08 11.49
N ILE A 113 -4.75 -13.36 10.36
CA ILE A 113 -5.75 -12.30 10.11
C ILE A 113 -7.13 -12.89 9.81
N TYR A 114 -7.21 -14.05 9.14
CA TYR A 114 -8.49 -14.73 8.92
C TYR A 114 -9.00 -15.38 10.21
N ASP A 115 -8.12 -15.99 11.02
CA ASP A 115 -8.48 -16.52 12.33
C ASP A 115 -9.04 -15.39 13.26
N LEU A 116 -8.46 -14.19 13.19
CA LEU A 116 -9.01 -13.02 13.89
C LEU A 116 -10.34 -12.53 13.30
N ALA A 117 -10.49 -12.58 11.97
CA ALA A 117 -11.74 -12.17 11.31
C ALA A 117 -12.92 -13.08 11.68
N ASP A 118 -12.67 -14.37 11.90
CA ASP A 118 -13.69 -15.31 12.36
C ASP A 118 -14.16 -15.02 13.80
N GLN A 119 -13.29 -14.42 14.62
CA GLN A 119 -13.56 -14.10 16.02
C GLN A 119 -14.05 -12.66 16.25
N ILE A 120 -13.61 -11.72 15.40
CA ILE A 120 -13.84 -10.28 15.58
C ILE A 120 -14.58 -9.72 14.35
N PRO A 121 -15.92 -9.50 14.44
CA PRO A 121 -16.72 -9.04 13.32
C PRO A 121 -16.21 -7.73 12.69
N ALA A 122 -15.60 -6.84 13.49
CA ALA A 122 -15.02 -5.60 13.00
C ALA A 122 -13.86 -5.85 12.01
N ILE A 123 -13.05 -6.90 12.22
CA ILE A 123 -11.96 -7.25 11.29
C ILE A 123 -12.54 -7.83 10.00
N ALA A 124 -13.50 -8.77 10.08
CA ALA A 124 -14.16 -9.33 8.90
C ALA A 124 -14.79 -8.23 8.02
N GLN A 125 -15.50 -7.29 8.65
CA GLN A 125 -16.13 -6.18 7.94
C GLN A 125 -15.08 -5.23 7.35
N MET A 126 -14.01 -4.92 8.08
CA MET A 126 -12.89 -4.11 7.55
C MET A 126 -12.28 -4.76 6.32
N LEU A 127 -11.96 -6.05 6.36
CA LEU A 127 -11.36 -6.78 5.21
C LEU A 127 -12.27 -6.70 3.99
N ARG A 128 -13.57 -6.93 4.15
CA ARG A 128 -14.55 -6.83 3.06
C ARG A 128 -14.56 -5.42 2.43
N VAL A 129 -14.64 -4.39 3.25
CA VAL A 129 -14.64 -2.99 2.79
C VAL A 129 -13.32 -2.63 2.10
N MET A 130 -12.21 -3.15 2.60
CA MET A 130 -10.89 -2.95 1.97
C MET A 130 -10.82 -3.61 0.60
N ASP A 131 -11.29 -4.84 0.45
CA ASP A 131 -11.29 -5.57 -0.83
C ASP A 131 -12.14 -4.85 -1.87
N ASP A 132 -13.34 -4.40 -1.51
CA ASP A 132 -14.20 -3.62 -2.39
C ASP A 132 -13.53 -2.32 -2.85
N ARG A 133 -12.96 -1.56 -1.91
CA ARG A 133 -12.26 -0.31 -2.21
C ARG A 133 -11.02 -0.54 -3.08
N HIS A 134 -10.28 -1.61 -2.81
CA HIS A 134 -9.09 -1.98 -3.59
C HIS A 134 -9.47 -2.34 -5.03
N ALA A 135 -10.50 -3.16 -5.23
CA ALA A 135 -11.01 -3.51 -6.54
C ALA A 135 -11.45 -2.26 -7.33
N ILE A 136 -12.25 -1.38 -6.70
CA ILE A 136 -12.68 -0.11 -7.32
C ILE A 136 -11.46 0.77 -7.68
N ALA A 137 -10.47 0.88 -6.81
CA ALA A 137 -9.28 1.69 -7.06
C ALA A 137 -8.44 1.12 -8.23
N LEU A 138 -8.30 -0.20 -8.33
CA LEU A 138 -7.62 -0.86 -9.44
C LEU A 138 -8.36 -0.63 -10.77
N HIS A 139 -9.69 -0.79 -10.80
CA HIS A 139 -10.47 -0.51 -12.01
C HIS A 139 -10.36 0.94 -12.46
N LYS A 140 -10.43 1.91 -11.52
CA LYS A 140 -10.23 3.33 -11.83
C LYS A 140 -8.84 3.59 -12.39
N ARG A 141 -7.80 3.02 -11.76
CA ARG A 141 -6.42 3.17 -12.23
C ARG A 141 -6.24 2.58 -13.62
N LEU A 142 -6.76 1.37 -13.87
CA LEU A 142 -6.69 0.73 -15.20
C LEU A 142 -7.37 1.59 -16.25
N ASN A 143 -8.59 2.06 -15.99
CA ASN A 143 -9.31 2.97 -16.88
C ASN A 143 -8.53 4.26 -17.16
N SER A 144 -7.97 4.88 -16.12
CA SER A 144 -7.13 6.08 -16.24
C SER A 144 -5.86 5.84 -17.07
N MET A 145 -5.26 4.64 -16.96
CA MET A 145 -4.09 4.27 -17.77
C MET A 145 -4.43 4.02 -19.24
N ILE A 146 -5.62 3.49 -19.53
CA ILE A 146 -6.06 3.16 -20.91
C ILE A 146 -6.60 4.40 -21.61
N CYS A 147 -7.48 5.17 -20.95
CA CYS A 147 -8.27 6.25 -21.57
C CYS A 147 -7.75 7.65 -21.22
N GLY A 148 -7.04 7.82 -20.10
CA GLY A 148 -6.64 9.14 -19.60
C GLY A 148 -5.37 9.66 -20.25
N THR A 149 -5.28 10.98 -20.41
CA THR A 149 -4.06 11.69 -20.79
C THR A 149 -3.06 11.72 -19.63
N ALA A 150 -1.79 12.01 -19.91
CA ALA A 150 -0.77 12.18 -18.87
C ALA A 150 -1.12 13.30 -17.87
N GLU A 151 -1.76 14.37 -18.36
CA GLU A 151 -2.19 15.50 -17.56
C GLU A 151 -3.32 15.11 -16.60
N GLU A 152 -4.36 14.48 -17.10
CA GLU A 152 -5.49 13.99 -16.30
C GLU A 152 -5.02 13.02 -15.21
N ARG A 153 -4.15 12.07 -15.55
CA ARG A 153 -3.56 11.12 -14.59
C ARG A 153 -2.81 11.83 -13.46
N TYR A 154 -2.01 12.85 -13.82
CA TYR A 154 -1.26 13.59 -12.81
C TYR A 154 -2.18 14.46 -11.93
N LEU A 155 -3.15 15.15 -12.51
CA LEU A 155 -4.09 15.99 -11.76
C LEU A 155 -4.93 15.16 -10.79
N GLU A 156 -5.49 14.04 -11.25
CA GLU A 156 -6.23 13.12 -10.38
C GLU A 156 -5.36 12.63 -9.23
N PHE A 157 -4.12 12.21 -9.52
CA PHE A 157 -3.19 11.74 -8.51
C PHE A 157 -2.80 12.84 -7.51
N ALA A 158 -2.45 14.02 -7.99
CA ALA A 158 -2.01 15.12 -7.15
C ALA A 158 -3.13 15.64 -6.24
N ASN A 159 -4.36 15.69 -6.73
CA ASN A 159 -5.54 16.09 -5.96
C ASN A 159 -5.91 15.04 -4.90
N LYS A 160 -5.84 13.76 -5.26
CA LYS A 160 -6.21 12.66 -4.37
C LYS A 160 -5.14 12.34 -3.33
N TYR A 161 -3.86 12.48 -3.70
CA TYR A 161 -2.72 12.08 -2.89
C TYR A 161 -1.64 13.16 -2.77
N PRO A 162 -1.97 14.39 -2.32
CA PRO A 162 -1.01 15.49 -2.24
C PRO A 162 0.20 15.16 -1.35
N HIS A 163 -0.01 14.36 -0.30
CA HIS A 163 1.05 13.90 0.59
C HIS A 163 2.05 12.97 -0.09
N LEU A 164 1.65 12.15 -1.08
CA LEU A 164 2.57 11.31 -1.84
C LEU A 164 3.46 12.15 -2.76
N VAL A 165 2.89 13.22 -3.35
CA VAL A 165 3.64 14.15 -4.21
C VAL A 165 4.79 14.84 -3.45
N GLN A 166 4.62 15.07 -2.14
CA GLN A 166 5.63 15.69 -1.30
C GLN A 166 6.69 14.69 -0.80
N ARG A 167 6.33 13.42 -0.60
CA ARG A 167 7.20 12.41 0.03
C ARG A 167 8.01 11.58 -0.96
N PHE A 168 7.51 11.40 -2.18
CA PHE A 168 8.20 10.60 -3.19
C PHE A 168 8.79 11.48 -4.29
N PRO A 169 9.98 11.13 -4.84
CA PRO A 169 10.59 11.89 -5.91
C PRO A 169 9.77 11.79 -7.20
N GLN A 170 9.90 12.79 -8.06
CA GLN A 170 9.11 12.88 -9.30
C GLN A 170 9.25 11.67 -10.21
N HIS A 171 10.42 11.02 -10.27
CA HIS A 171 10.61 9.83 -11.09
C HIS A 171 9.82 8.62 -10.59
N HIS A 172 9.60 8.48 -9.27
CA HIS A 172 8.70 7.44 -8.73
C HIS A 172 7.24 7.74 -9.08
N ILE A 173 6.83 9.00 -8.97
CA ILE A 173 5.46 9.42 -9.32
C ILE A 173 5.22 9.22 -10.82
N ALA A 174 6.17 9.63 -11.68
CA ALA A 174 6.08 9.42 -13.12
C ALA A 174 5.94 7.92 -13.46
N SER A 175 6.80 7.08 -12.85
CA SER A 175 6.74 5.62 -13.01
C SER A 175 5.39 5.05 -12.56
N TYR A 176 4.87 5.47 -11.40
CA TYR A 176 3.55 5.06 -10.89
C TYR A 176 2.40 5.43 -11.84
N LEU A 177 2.50 6.61 -12.48
CA LEU A 177 1.51 7.11 -13.45
C LEU A 177 1.70 6.54 -14.87
N GLY A 178 2.73 5.72 -15.10
CA GLY A 178 3.03 5.17 -16.42
C GLY A 178 3.46 6.22 -17.44
N ILE A 179 4.15 7.29 -17.02
CA ILE A 179 4.69 8.35 -17.87
C ILE A 179 6.18 8.57 -17.61
N THR A 180 6.86 9.30 -18.51
CA THR A 180 8.25 9.65 -18.29
C THR A 180 8.40 10.86 -17.34
N LYS A 181 9.57 11.02 -16.73
CA LYS A 181 9.87 12.16 -15.85
C LYS A 181 9.77 13.50 -16.61
N GLU A 182 10.17 13.51 -17.88
CA GLU A 182 10.09 14.67 -18.77
C GLU A 182 8.65 15.07 -19.04
N THR A 183 7.78 14.07 -19.31
CA THR A 183 6.34 14.28 -19.47
C THR A 183 5.73 14.84 -18.19
N LEU A 184 6.04 14.27 -17.03
CA LEU A 184 5.57 14.77 -15.74
C LEU A 184 6.02 16.22 -15.50
N SER A 185 7.29 16.54 -15.79
CA SER A 185 7.82 17.90 -15.64
C SER A 185 7.10 18.92 -16.54
N ARG A 186 6.76 18.51 -17.78
CA ARG A 186 5.98 19.35 -18.71
C ARG A 186 4.57 19.58 -18.20
N VAL A 187 3.86 18.53 -17.79
CA VAL A 187 2.50 18.60 -17.23
C VAL A 187 2.46 19.55 -16.03
N LYS A 188 3.37 19.39 -15.07
CA LYS A 188 3.45 20.29 -13.91
C LYS A 188 3.61 21.76 -14.27
N ARG A 189 4.42 22.08 -15.28
CA ARG A 189 4.59 23.48 -15.74
C ARG A 189 3.34 24.06 -16.39
N GLN A 190 2.53 23.22 -17.05
CA GLN A 190 1.27 23.64 -17.65
C GLN A 190 0.17 23.85 -16.62
N THR A 191 0.14 23.03 -15.57
CA THR A 191 -0.87 23.09 -14.50
C THR A 191 -0.64 24.21 -13.47
N LEU A 192 0.58 24.76 -13.39
CA LEU A 192 0.94 25.87 -12.49
C LEU A 192 0.77 27.26 -13.13
N ARG A 193 0.27 27.33 -14.34
CA ARG A 193 -0.13 28.56 -15.05
C ARG A 193 -1.64 28.77 -14.97
#